data_6c94ffc3b30d8a1d235a2f38adf37c24
#
_entry.id   6c94ffc3b30d8a1d235a2f38adf37c24
#
_cell.length_a   1.000
_cell.length_b   1.000
_cell.length_c   1.000
_cell.angle_alpha   90.00
_cell.angle_beta   90.00
_cell.angle_gamma   90.00
#
_symmetry.space_group_name_H-M   'P 1'
#
loop_
_entity.id
_entity.type
_entity.pdbx_description
1 polymer ?
#
loop_
_entity_poly.entity_id
_entity_poly.type
_entity_poly.pdbx_seq_one_letter_code
_entity_poly.pdbx_strand_id
1 'polypeptide(L)'
;MKVTIIHGQSHKGSTYHIAHNLAEKLCQNTYQSYDRNNMDNMNDTLSTQNSITEFFLPRDFDNYCVGCTQCFMQSEKKCPHYEKLAPITKAIDEADVIILESPVYVYHVTGSMKAFLDHYGWRWLVHRPEEAMFTKQAVCISTAAGAGTKSTNKDMADSTFFWGVGKTYRYGIAIHSTSWNTVPQEKKEKIDKK
;
A
#
# COMPACT_ATOMS: atom_id res chain seq x y z
N MET A 1 -3.04 11.71 10.22
CA MET A 1 -2.61 10.97 9.00
C MET A 1 -3.20 9.57 9.01
N LYS A 2 -3.84 9.15 7.94
CA LYS A 2 -4.38 7.80 7.75
C LYS A 2 -3.47 7.05 6.76
N VAL A 3 -2.94 5.91 7.16
CA VAL A 3 -2.09 5.06 6.32
C VAL A 3 -2.80 3.74 6.07
N THR A 4 -2.92 3.33 4.80
CA THR A 4 -3.46 2.02 4.43
C THR A 4 -2.36 1.18 3.81
N ILE A 5 -2.13 -0.02 4.34
CA ILE A 5 -1.14 -0.98 3.85
C ILE A 5 -1.85 -2.18 3.23
N ILE A 6 -1.48 -2.52 2.00
CA ILE A 6 -1.89 -3.76 1.35
C ILE A 6 -0.67 -4.69 1.27
N HIS A 7 -0.72 -5.76 2.04
CA HIS A 7 0.32 -6.78 2.10
C HIS A 7 0.08 -7.84 1.03
N GLY A 8 1.04 -8.06 0.14
CA GLY A 8 0.96 -9.03 -0.95
C GLY A 8 1.04 -10.49 -0.50
N GLN A 9 1.16 -10.73 0.79
CA GLN A 9 1.13 -12.07 1.39
C GLN A 9 0.65 -12.03 2.84
N SER A 10 0.20 -13.18 3.35
CA SER A 10 -0.39 -13.26 4.69
C SER A 10 0.63 -13.40 5.82
N HIS A 11 1.87 -13.79 5.56
CA HIS A 11 2.87 -13.92 6.60
C HIS A 11 3.69 -12.64 6.81
N LYS A 12 4.09 -12.38 8.05
CA LYS A 12 4.85 -11.20 8.45
C LYS A 12 6.35 -11.38 8.21
N GLY A 13 6.75 -11.34 6.93
CA GLY A 13 8.17 -11.42 6.51
C GLY A 13 8.87 -10.07 6.47
N SER A 14 10.03 -10.02 5.81
CA SER A 14 10.85 -8.80 5.74
C SER A 14 10.13 -7.63 5.08
N THR A 15 9.33 -7.87 4.03
CA THR A 15 8.56 -6.82 3.35
C THR A 15 7.54 -6.20 4.28
N TYR A 16 6.82 -7.05 5.06
CA TYR A 16 5.90 -6.60 6.10
C TYR A 16 6.58 -5.65 7.08
N HIS A 17 7.71 -6.06 7.68
CA HIS A 17 8.38 -5.25 8.69
C HIS A 17 8.84 -3.90 8.17
N ILE A 18 9.31 -3.84 6.92
CA ILE A 18 9.71 -2.57 6.28
C ILE A 18 8.49 -1.65 6.09
N ALA A 19 7.38 -2.20 5.57
CA ALA A 19 6.16 -1.43 5.31
C ALA A 19 5.53 -0.91 6.62
N HIS A 20 5.45 -1.78 7.63
CA HIS A 20 4.86 -1.45 8.92
C HIS A 20 5.69 -0.39 9.67
N ASN A 21 7.02 -0.55 9.75
CA ASN A 21 7.91 0.43 10.36
C ASN A 21 7.82 1.80 9.67
N LEU A 22 7.71 1.83 8.34
CA LEU A 22 7.49 3.08 7.62
C LEU A 22 6.17 3.75 8.02
N ALA A 23 5.07 2.99 8.08
CA ALA A 23 3.77 3.52 8.48
C ALA A 23 3.78 4.08 9.90
N GLU A 24 4.42 3.38 10.84
CA GLU A 24 4.59 3.86 12.21
C GLU A 24 5.36 5.20 12.26
N LYS A 25 6.48 5.31 11.54
CA LYS A 25 7.27 6.54 11.46
C LYS A 25 6.48 7.70 10.85
N LEU A 26 5.70 7.45 9.81
CA LEU A 26 4.84 8.47 9.20
C LEU A 26 3.80 9.00 10.19
N CYS A 27 3.15 8.12 10.94
CA CYS A 27 2.19 8.50 11.97
C CYS A 27 2.83 9.26 13.14
N GLN A 28 4.02 8.83 13.59
CA GLN A 28 4.75 9.50 14.70
C GLN A 28 5.24 10.90 14.30
N ASN A 29 5.82 11.05 13.12
CA ASN A 29 6.36 12.33 12.65
C ASN A 29 5.27 13.39 12.44
N THR A 30 4.08 12.99 12.04
CA THR A 30 2.94 13.90 11.90
C THR A 30 2.51 14.47 13.24
N TYR A 31 2.58 13.69 14.30
CA TYR A 31 2.29 14.15 15.66
C TYR A 31 3.31 15.21 16.13
N GLN A 32 4.60 14.97 15.92
CA GLN A 32 5.68 15.88 16.31
C GLN A 32 5.67 17.22 15.55
N SER A 33 5.28 17.21 14.28
CA SER A 33 5.18 18.44 13.47
C SER A 33 3.99 19.31 13.88
N TYR A 34 2.90 18.68 14.31
CA TYR A 34 1.72 19.38 14.81
C TYR A 34 2.00 20.08 16.14
N ASP A 35 2.65 19.41 17.08
CA ASP A 35 3.02 19.99 18.39
C ASP A 35 3.95 21.21 18.28
N ARG A 36 4.89 21.22 17.33
CA ARG A 36 5.83 22.33 17.14
C ARG A 36 5.18 23.62 16.61
N ASN A 37 4.10 23.49 15.87
CA ASN A 37 3.45 24.62 15.20
C ASN A 37 2.26 25.19 16.01
N ASN A 38 1.84 24.56 17.11
CA ASN A 38 0.60 24.88 17.82
C ASN A 38 0.78 25.23 19.30
N MET A 39 1.91 25.83 19.68
CA MET A 39 2.10 26.29 21.07
C MET A 39 1.19 27.47 21.47
N ASP A 40 0.53 28.14 20.54
CA ASP A 40 -0.22 29.38 20.82
C ASP A 40 -1.75 29.27 20.71
N ASN A 41 -2.35 28.13 20.41
CA ASN A 41 -3.82 28.00 20.32
C ASN A 41 -4.35 26.68 20.89
N MET A 42 -4.55 26.66 22.21
CA MET A 42 -5.23 25.57 22.94
C MET A 42 -6.76 25.74 22.93
N ASN A 43 -7.42 25.69 21.79
CA ASN A 43 -8.90 25.59 21.76
C ASN A 43 -9.54 25.00 20.50
N ASP A 44 -8.83 24.24 19.71
CA ASP A 44 -9.49 23.53 18.60
C ASP A 44 -9.08 22.06 18.60
N THR A 45 -9.91 21.24 19.26
CA THR A 45 -9.81 19.77 19.33
C THR A 45 -10.30 19.13 18.03
N LEU A 46 -9.63 19.38 16.92
CA LEU A 46 -9.66 18.45 15.79
C LEU A 46 -8.45 17.51 15.91
N SER A 47 -8.56 16.50 16.76
CA SER A 47 -7.60 15.42 16.83
C SER A 47 -7.69 14.62 15.51
N THR A 48 -6.87 14.97 14.52
CA THR A 48 -6.61 14.09 13.38
C THR A 48 -5.95 12.83 13.91
N GLN A 49 -6.77 11.84 14.27
CA GLN A 49 -6.33 10.57 14.82
C GLN A 49 -5.49 9.85 13.78
N ASN A 50 -4.18 9.72 14.02
CA ASN A 50 -3.31 8.92 13.18
C ASN A 50 -3.77 7.46 13.25
N SER A 51 -3.91 6.81 12.10
CA SER A 51 -4.36 5.42 12.01
C SER A 51 -3.63 4.64 10.93
N ILE A 52 -3.35 3.38 11.21
CA ILE A 52 -2.80 2.42 10.26
C ILE A 52 -3.84 1.34 10.07
N THR A 53 -4.25 1.12 8.81
CA THR A 53 -5.16 0.03 8.42
C THR A 53 -4.40 -0.95 7.53
N GLU A 54 -4.45 -2.24 7.87
CA GLU A 54 -3.68 -3.28 7.19
C GLU A 54 -4.60 -4.35 6.61
N PHE A 55 -4.34 -4.75 5.35
CA PHE A 55 -4.97 -5.88 4.70
C PHE A 55 -3.92 -6.86 4.20
N PHE A 56 -4.14 -8.14 4.43
CA PHE A 56 -3.22 -9.23 4.11
C PHE A 56 -3.79 -10.13 3.00
N LEU A 57 -3.16 -10.16 1.86
CA LEU A 57 -3.56 -11.03 0.76
C LEU A 57 -2.89 -12.42 0.88
N PRO A 58 -3.58 -13.52 0.55
CA PRO A 58 -4.98 -13.60 0.10
C PRO A 58 -6.01 -13.65 1.23
N ARG A 59 -5.63 -13.56 2.51
CA ARG A 59 -6.54 -13.71 3.65
C ARG A 59 -7.76 -12.79 3.57
N ASP A 60 -7.53 -11.51 3.29
CA ASP A 60 -8.59 -10.50 3.31
C ASP A 60 -9.24 -10.29 1.93
N PHE A 61 -8.55 -10.75 0.88
CA PHE A 61 -9.08 -10.82 -0.48
C PHE A 61 -8.39 -11.92 -1.29
N ASP A 62 -9.14 -12.95 -1.68
CA ASP A 62 -8.66 -14.20 -2.30
C ASP A 62 -9.25 -14.49 -3.68
N ASN A 63 -9.99 -13.55 -4.27
CA ASN A 63 -10.66 -13.75 -5.55
C ASN A 63 -9.81 -13.30 -6.74
N TYR A 64 -10.02 -13.95 -7.89
CA TYR A 64 -9.43 -13.57 -9.16
C TYR A 64 -10.45 -12.85 -10.03
N CYS A 65 -10.02 -11.82 -10.77
CA CYS A 65 -10.87 -11.15 -11.72
C CYS A 65 -11.27 -12.10 -12.84
N VAL A 66 -12.59 -12.25 -13.07
CA VAL A 66 -13.14 -13.14 -14.12
C VAL A 66 -13.39 -12.43 -15.45
N GLY A 67 -12.99 -11.17 -15.57
CA GLY A 67 -13.12 -10.41 -16.82
C GLY A 67 -14.57 -10.13 -17.25
N CYS A 68 -15.53 -10.13 -16.33
CA CYS A 68 -16.95 -9.92 -16.64
C CYS A 68 -17.30 -8.51 -17.10
N THR A 69 -16.37 -7.55 -17.01
CA THR A 69 -16.49 -6.13 -17.41
C THR A 69 -17.61 -5.33 -16.74
N GLN A 70 -18.37 -5.89 -15.83
CA GLN A 70 -19.50 -5.19 -15.18
C GLN A 70 -19.06 -3.92 -14.43
N CYS A 71 -17.88 -3.94 -13.82
CA CYS A 71 -17.30 -2.77 -13.15
C CYS A 71 -17.01 -1.61 -14.11
N PHE A 72 -16.73 -1.86 -15.37
CA PHE A 72 -16.56 -0.85 -16.42
C PHE A 72 -17.90 -0.37 -16.98
N MET A 73 -18.77 -1.32 -17.34
CA MET A 73 -20.01 -1.03 -18.06
C MET A 73 -21.10 -0.43 -17.15
N GLN A 74 -21.10 -0.76 -15.87
CA GLN A 74 -22.13 -0.34 -14.92
C GLN A 74 -21.52 0.40 -13.73
N SER A 75 -20.94 -0.34 -12.78
CA SER A 75 -20.36 0.20 -11.54
C SER A 75 -19.47 -0.84 -10.88
N GLU A 76 -18.44 -0.39 -10.16
CA GLU A 76 -17.59 -1.26 -9.32
C GLU A 76 -18.44 -2.10 -8.33
N LYS A 77 -19.59 -1.59 -7.90
CA LYS A 77 -20.55 -2.29 -7.03
C LYS A 77 -21.18 -3.52 -7.69
N LYS A 78 -21.07 -3.64 -9.02
CA LYS A 78 -21.55 -4.80 -9.78
C LYS A 78 -20.48 -5.89 -9.96
N CYS A 79 -19.28 -5.67 -9.43
CA CYS A 79 -18.28 -6.72 -9.37
C CYS A 79 -18.79 -7.87 -8.51
N PRO A 80 -18.70 -9.15 -8.97
CA PRO A 80 -19.07 -10.31 -8.16
C PRO A 80 -18.35 -10.40 -6.82
N HIS A 81 -17.19 -9.75 -6.71
CA HIS A 81 -16.37 -9.76 -5.51
C HIS A 81 -16.41 -8.44 -4.71
N TYR A 82 -17.40 -7.58 -5.02
CA TYR A 82 -17.48 -6.24 -4.44
C TYR A 82 -17.52 -6.23 -2.92
N GLU A 83 -18.27 -7.13 -2.31
CA GLU A 83 -18.44 -7.16 -0.85
C GLU A 83 -17.10 -7.33 -0.11
N LYS A 84 -16.20 -8.16 -0.65
CA LYS A 84 -14.84 -8.33 -0.10
C LYS A 84 -13.91 -7.15 -0.42
N LEU A 85 -14.09 -6.52 -1.58
CA LEU A 85 -13.29 -5.36 -1.99
C LEU A 85 -13.71 -4.06 -1.29
N ALA A 86 -15.00 -3.90 -0.99
CA ALA A 86 -15.53 -2.64 -0.48
C ALA A 86 -14.81 -2.10 0.77
N PRO A 87 -14.50 -2.89 1.82
CA PRO A 87 -13.76 -2.38 2.97
C PRO A 87 -12.34 -1.95 2.61
N ILE A 88 -11.67 -2.67 1.70
CA ILE A 88 -10.32 -2.33 1.25
C ILE A 88 -10.36 -1.04 0.42
N THR A 89 -11.31 -0.94 -0.51
CA THR A 89 -11.53 0.24 -1.35
C THR A 89 -11.79 1.47 -0.48
N LYS A 90 -12.68 1.36 0.50
CA LYS A 90 -12.96 2.44 1.45
C LYS A 90 -11.69 2.89 2.20
N ALA A 91 -10.90 1.96 2.70
CA ALA A 91 -9.67 2.30 3.41
C ALA A 91 -8.64 3.00 2.50
N ILE A 92 -8.54 2.58 1.22
CA ILE A 92 -7.71 3.23 0.21
C ILE A 92 -8.22 4.66 -0.06
N ASP A 93 -9.54 4.84 -0.17
CA ASP A 93 -10.15 6.14 -0.45
C ASP A 93 -10.00 7.13 0.70
N GLU A 94 -10.01 6.64 1.93
CA GLU A 94 -9.83 7.46 3.13
C GLU A 94 -8.37 7.70 3.51
N ALA A 95 -7.41 6.98 2.94
CA ALA A 95 -5.99 7.10 3.29
C ALA A 95 -5.37 8.39 2.75
N ASP A 96 -4.44 8.96 3.49
CA ASP A 96 -3.51 9.99 3.02
C ASP A 96 -2.33 9.34 2.29
N VAL A 97 -1.88 8.17 2.79
CA VAL A 97 -0.77 7.40 2.23
C VAL A 97 -1.20 5.95 2.02
N ILE A 98 -0.93 5.43 0.82
CA ILE A 98 -1.15 4.04 0.43
C ILE A 98 0.19 3.34 0.35
N ILE A 99 0.37 2.24 1.08
CA ILE A 99 1.56 1.39 0.98
C ILE A 99 1.14 0.07 0.31
N LEU A 100 1.70 -0.20 -0.86
CA LEU A 100 1.59 -1.51 -1.50
C LEU A 100 2.91 -2.24 -1.28
N GLU A 101 2.87 -3.41 -0.65
CA GLU A 101 4.07 -4.21 -0.45
C GLU A 101 3.92 -5.62 -1.01
N SER A 102 4.98 -6.10 -1.64
CA SER A 102 5.04 -7.46 -2.14
C SER A 102 6.47 -8.00 -2.13
N PRO A 103 6.73 -9.20 -1.61
CA PRO A 103 7.96 -9.89 -1.92
C PRO A 103 8.02 -10.17 -3.43
N VAL A 104 9.24 -10.31 -3.94
CA VAL A 104 9.44 -10.68 -5.34
C VAL A 104 9.14 -12.16 -5.53
N TYR A 105 8.13 -12.47 -6.32
CA TYR A 105 7.82 -13.83 -6.78
C TYR A 105 8.02 -13.90 -8.29
N VAL A 106 9.04 -14.68 -8.71
CA VAL A 106 9.38 -14.87 -10.14
C VAL A 106 9.48 -13.53 -10.89
N TYR A 107 10.23 -12.56 -10.31
CA TYR A 107 10.47 -11.20 -10.84
C TYR A 107 9.25 -10.26 -10.87
N HIS A 108 8.11 -10.66 -10.32
CA HIS A 108 6.87 -9.88 -10.25
C HIS A 108 6.30 -9.80 -8.83
N VAL A 109 5.17 -9.14 -8.67
CA VAL A 109 4.38 -9.18 -7.44
C VAL A 109 3.86 -10.60 -7.19
N THR A 110 3.45 -10.88 -5.97
CA THR A 110 2.75 -12.14 -5.65
C THR A 110 1.48 -12.29 -6.49
N GLY A 111 1.05 -13.51 -6.76
CA GLY A 111 -0.21 -13.78 -7.45
C GLY A 111 -1.41 -13.14 -6.75
N SER A 112 -1.39 -13.10 -5.41
CA SER A 112 -2.45 -12.45 -4.61
C SER A 112 -2.48 -10.93 -4.81
N MET A 113 -1.31 -10.27 -4.84
CA MET A 113 -1.24 -8.84 -5.14
C MET A 113 -1.73 -8.56 -6.58
N LYS A 114 -1.30 -9.37 -7.55
CA LYS A 114 -1.76 -9.20 -8.94
C LYS A 114 -3.27 -9.37 -9.05
N ALA A 115 -3.84 -10.41 -8.44
CA ALA A 115 -5.27 -10.65 -8.42
C ALA A 115 -6.05 -9.46 -7.80
N PHE A 116 -5.53 -8.90 -6.73
CA PHE A 116 -6.07 -7.68 -6.12
C PHE A 116 -6.01 -6.48 -7.08
N LEU A 117 -4.86 -6.19 -7.67
CA LEU A 117 -4.69 -5.07 -8.59
C LEU A 117 -5.59 -5.19 -9.84
N ASP A 118 -5.84 -6.40 -10.34
CA ASP A 118 -6.72 -6.65 -11.48
C ASP A 118 -8.17 -6.22 -11.23
N HIS A 119 -8.63 -6.21 -9.97
CA HIS A 119 -9.96 -5.77 -9.62
C HIS A 119 -10.15 -4.24 -9.64
N TYR A 120 -9.05 -3.47 -9.77
CA TYR A 120 -9.10 -2.00 -9.81
C TYR A 120 -8.99 -1.41 -11.21
N GLY A 121 -9.18 -2.21 -12.27
CA GLY A 121 -9.18 -1.72 -13.64
C GLY A 121 -10.21 -0.59 -13.89
N TRP A 122 -11.34 -0.61 -13.21
CA TRP A 122 -12.35 0.44 -13.29
C TRP A 122 -11.88 1.81 -12.74
N ARG A 123 -10.89 1.82 -11.87
CA ARG A 123 -10.31 3.04 -11.27
C ARG A 123 -9.29 3.73 -12.19
N TRP A 124 -8.95 3.14 -13.31
CA TRP A 124 -8.06 3.77 -14.26
C TRP A 124 -8.60 5.12 -14.72
N LEU A 125 -7.74 6.12 -14.83
CA LEU A 125 -8.08 7.52 -15.18
C LEU A 125 -9.00 7.66 -16.37
N VAL A 126 -8.90 6.76 -17.36
CA VAL A 126 -9.74 6.76 -18.55
C VAL A 126 -11.15 6.20 -18.32
N HIS A 127 -11.43 5.65 -17.15
CA HIS A 127 -12.74 5.07 -16.83
C HIS A 127 -13.46 5.86 -15.74
N ARG A 128 -13.00 5.78 -14.49
CA ARG A 128 -13.60 6.44 -13.32
C ARG A 128 -12.52 6.95 -12.37
N PRO A 129 -11.95 8.13 -12.66
CA PRO A 129 -11.01 8.75 -11.75
C PRO A 129 -11.69 9.12 -10.44
N GLU A 130 -10.99 8.90 -9.34
CA GLU A 130 -11.39 9.34 -8.00
C GLU A 130 -10.58 10.56 -7.63
N GLU A 131 -11.24 11.70 -7.42
CA GLU A 131 -10.56 12.99 -7.16
C GLU A 131 -9.62 12.93 -5.96
N ALA A 132 -10.03 12.23 -4.90
CA ALA A 132 -9.21 12.07 -3.70
C ALA A 132 -7.85 11.42 -3.96
N MET A 133 -7.68 10.67 -5.06
CA MET A 133 -6.42 10.03 -5.40
C MET A 133 -5.32 11.02 -5.80
N PHE A 134 -5.67 12.15 -6.39
CA PHE A 134 -4.69 13.15 -6.87
C PHE A 134 -3.89 13.81 -5.74
N THR A 135 -4.43 13.83 -4.54
CA THR A 135 -3.76 14.40 -3.35
C THR A 135 -3.00 13.38 -2.52
N LYS A 136 -3.19 12.08 -2.79
CA LYS A 136 -2.55 10.99 -2.04
C LYS A 136 -1.11 10.76 -2.47
N GLN A 137 -0.37 10.12 -1.57
CA GLN A 137 0.94 9.56 -1.85
C GLN A 137 0.88 8.03 -1.77
N ALA A 138 1.68 7.36 -2.57
CA ALA A 138 1.85 5.91 -2.48
C ALA A 138 3.33 5.53 -2.31
N VAL A 139 3.55 4.41 -1.62
CA VAL A 139 4.87 3.79 -1.50
C VAL A 139 4.75 2.32 -1.93
N CYS A 140 5.52 1.94 -2.95
CA CYS A 140 5.64 0.56 -3.40
C CYS A 140 6.90 -0.07 -2.81
N ILE A 141 6.75 -1.09 -1.99
CA ILE A 141 7.86 -1.74 -1.27
C ILE A 141 8.00 -3.18 -1.74
N SER A 142 9.22 -3.57 -2.11
CA SER A 142 9.50 -4.98 -2.41
C SER A 142 10.82 -5.45 -1.81
N THR A 143 10.83 -6.71 -1.37
CA THR A 143 12.04 -7.42 -0.98
C THR A 143 12.26 -8.63 -1.89
N ALA A 144 13.53 -8.95 -2.12
CA ALA A 144 13.93 -10.10 -2.93
C ALA A 144 15.04 -10.89 -2.24
N ALA A 145 15.20 -12.15 -2.59
CA ALA A 145 16.40 -12.91 -2.20
C ALA A 145 17.65 -12.34 -2.89
N GLY A 146 17.57 -11.99 -4.16
CA GLY A 146 18.67 -11.44 -4.94
C GLY A 146 18.25 -10.29 -5.86
N ALA A 147 17.30 -10.50 -6.75
CA ALA A 147 16.90 -9.56 -7.80
C ALA A 147 15.39 -9.51 -7.99
N GLY A 148 14.90 -8.60 -8.87
CA GLY A 148 13.49 -8.49 -9.27
C GLY A 148 12.70 -7.38 -8.57
N THR A 149 13.27 -6.65 -7.61
CA THR A 149 12.54 -5.56 -6.92
C THR A 149 12.12 -4.44 -7.85
N LYS A 150 12.90 -4.18 -8.92
CA LYS A 150 12.58 -3.11 -9.88
C LYS A 150 11.31 -3.41 -10.66
N SER A 151 11.15 -4.63 -11.16
CA SER A 151 9.94 -5.06 -11.90
C SER A 151 8.74 -5.18 -10.97
N THR A 152 8.90 -5.79 -9.79
CA THR A 152 7.85 -5.89 -8.78
C THR A 152 7.31 -4.53 -8.34
N ASN A 153 8.20 -3.56 -8.06
CA ASN A 153 7.78 -2.21 -7.74
C ASN A 153 7.15 -1.49 -8.92
N LYS A 154 7.54 -1.83 -10.15
CA LYS A 154 6.91 -1.28 -11.35
C LYS A 154 5.46 -1.75 -11.47
N ASP A 155 5.17 -3.02 -11.25
CA ASP A 155 3.80 -3.57 -11.32
C ASP A 155 2.85 -2.80 -10.37
N MET A 156 3.27 -2.54 -9.13
CA MET A 156 2.49 -1.79 -8.16
C MET A 156 2.40 -0.30 -8.51
N ALA A 157 3.49 0.30 -8.95
CA ALA A 157 3.54 1.72 -9.26
C ALA A 157 2.78 2.08 -10.52
N ASP A 158 2.74 1.21 -11.52
CA ASP A 158 1.88 1.40 -12.70
C ASP A 158 0.41 1.43 -12.29
N SER A 159 0.00 0.54 -11.36
CA SER A 159 -1.37 0.53 -10.84
C SER A 159 -1.71 1.83 -10.10
N THR A 160 -0.86 2.29 -9.17
CA THR A 160 -1.09 3.54 -8.44
C THR A 160 -1.09 4.77 -9.36
N PHE A 161 -0.25 4.78 -10.40
CA PHE A 161 -0.27 5.81 -11.44
C PHE A 161 -1.62 5.86 -12.16
N PHE A 162 -2.13 4.71 -12.62
CA PHE A 162 -3.42 4.65 -13.31
C PHE A 162 -4.61 4.90 -12.38
N TRP A 163 -4.46 4.74 -11.06
CA TRP A 163 -5.47 5.16 -10.09
C TRP A 163 -5.50 6.68 -9.87
N GLY A 164 -4.52 7.42 -10.40
CA GLY A 164 -4.41 8.86 -10.25
C GLY A 164 -3.68 9.32 -8.99
N VAL A 165 -2.91 8.45 -8.35
CA VAL A 165 -2.14 8.84 -7.15
C VAL A 165 -1.12 9.93 -7.51
N GLY A 166 -1.17 11.06 -6.80
CA GLY A 166 -0.38 12.25 -7.10
C GLY A 166 1.13 12.03 -7.08
N LYS A 167 1.63 11.17 -6.19
CA LYS A 167 3.05 10.80 -6.14
C LYS A 167 3.26 9.38 -5.64
N THR A 168 4.05 8.60 -6.38
CA THR A 168 4.42 7.22 -6.00
C THR A 168 5.92 7.10 -5.80
N TYR A 169 6.31 6.64 -4.61
CA TYR A 169 7.68 6.28 -4.26
C TYR A 169 7.90 4.78 -4.43
N ARG A 170 9.13 4.36 -4.67
CA ARG A 170 9.50 2.96 -4.85
C ARG A 170 10.69 2.64 -3.96
N TYR A 171 10.56 1.62 -3.14
CA TYR A 171 11.65 1.10 -2.33
C TYR A 171 11.80 -0.40 -2.55
N GLY A 172 12.97 -0.82 -3.03
CA GLY A 172 13.30 -2.23 -3.27
C GLY A 172 14.65 -2.57 -2.67
N ILE A 173 14.72 -3.71 -1.97
CA ILE A 173 15.96 -4.17 -1.35
C ILE A 173 16.10 -5.69 -1.45
N ALA A 174 17.30 -6.15 -1.80
CA ALA A 174 17.64 -7.57 -1.69
C ALA A 174 17.99 -7.92 -0.24
N ILE A 175 17.23 -8.86 0.33
CA ILE A 175 17.43 -9.37 1.69
C ILE A 175 17.78 -10.85 1.58
N HIS A 176 19.05 -11.17 1.75
CA HIS A 176 19.54 -12.55 1.69
C HIS A 176 19.21 -13.32 2.98
N SER A 177 17.92 -13.36 3.33
CA SER A 177 17.45 -14.03 4.53
C SER A 177 16.01 -14.47 4.34
N THR A 178 15.65 -15.62 4.88
CA THR A 178 14.31 -16.19 4.84
C THR A 178 13.40 -15.69 5.98
N SER A 179 13.98 -15.05 6.99
CA SER A 179 13.26 -14.52 8.15
C SER A 179 13.80 -13.15 8.53
N TRP A 180 12.92 -12.24 8.97
CA TRP A 180 13.32 -10.94 9.49
C TRP A 180 14.29 -11.03 10.68
N ASN A 181 14.11 -12.02 11.53
CA ASN A 181 14.97 -12.20 12.70
C ASN A 181 16.43 -12.51 12.35
N THR A 182 16.66 -13.14 11.20
CA THR A 182 18.01 -13.49 10.72
C THR A 182 18.65 -12.42 9.82
N VAL A 183 17.94 -11.32 9.55
CA VAL A 183 18.50 -10.17 8.84
C VAL A 183 19.55 -9.48 9.73
N PRO A 184 20.80 -9.25 9.23
CA PRO A 184 21.83 -8.58 9.98
C PRO A 184 21.40 -7.20 10.49
N GLN A 185 21.78 -6.87 11.72
CA GLN A 185 21.39 -5.61 12.37
C GLN A 185 21.84 -4.38 11.56
N GLU A 186 23.06 -4.37 11.02
CA GLU A 186 23.55 -3.30 10.15
C GLU A 186 22.62 -3.04 8.94
N LYS A 187 22.03 -4.12 8.39
CA LYS A 187 21.10 -4.02 7.27
C LYS A 187 19.77 -3.44 7.70
N LYS A 188 19.27 -3.82 8.88
CA LYS A 188 18.05 -3.23 9.47
C LYS A 188 18.21 -1.72 9.68
N GLU A 189 19.34 -1.31 10.25
CA GLU A 189 19.66 0.10 10.47
C GLU A 189 19.78 0.91 9.16
N LYS A 190 20.31 0.30 8.09
CA LYS A 190 20.32 0.93 6.77
C LYS A 190 18.92 1.09 6.17
N ILE A 191 18.02 0.14 6.44
CA ILE A 191 16.63 0.22 6.03
C ILE A 191 15.92 1.35 6.79
N ASP A 192 16.16 1.44 8.10
CA ASP A 192 15.53 2.42 8.97
C ASP A 192 15.95 3.87 8.72
N LYS A 193 17.12 4.09 8.12
CA LYS A 193 17.63 5.43 7.75
C LYS A 193 17.13 5.94 6.40
N LYS A 194 16.45 5.11 5.61
CA LYS A 194 15.92 5.47 4.29
C LYS A 194 14.44 5.77 4.33
#